data_f2294d2caa4fc6364d0c69942815fd13
#
_entry.id   f2294d2caa4fc6364d0c69942815fd13
#
_cell.length_a   1.000
_cell.length_b   1.000
_cell.length_c   1.000
_cell.angle_alpha   90.00
_cell.angle_beta   90.00
_cell.angle_gamma   90.00
#
_symmetry.space_group_name_H-M   'P 1'
#
loop_
_entity.id
_entity.type
_entity.pdbx_description
1 polymer ?
#
loop_
_entity_poly.entity_id
_entity_poly.type
_entity_poly.pdbx_seq_one_letter_code
_entity_poly.pdbx_strand_id
1 'polypeptide(L)'
;MMEDRRELLRKIPKIDEVLQDERLFFFTESTPRAVIVDSVREVIDELRKDILEGRRSQVGTKETLMTEIVARITGKKKKSLRRVINATGVVLHTNLGRANLSDKACESIMDVARNYTNLEYDVKRGSRGSRHDHVEKILTKITGAEA
;
A
#
# COMPACT_ATOMS: atom_id res chain seq x y z
N MET A 1 21.27 37.05 -6.90
CA MET A 1 21.14 35.57 -6.75
C MET A 1 20.52 35.11 -5.42
N MET A 2 20.93 35.61 -4.24
CA MET A 2 20.29 35.18 -2.96
C MET A 2 18.94 35.88 -2.69
N GLU A 3 18.76 37.12 -3.11
CA GLU A 3 17.49 37.84 -3.00
C GLU A 3 16.37 37.21 -3.82
N ASP A 4 16.71 36.76 -5.02
CA ASP A 4 15.78 36.10 -5.93
C ASP A 4 15.24 34.77 -5.37
N ARG A 5 16.07 33.96 -4.70
CA ARG A 5 15.64 32.71 -4.04
C ARG A 5 14.69 32.94 -2.86
N ARG A 6 14.90 34.01 -2.07
CA ARG A 6 13.99 34.37 -0.95
C ARG A 6 12.61 34.75 -1.45
N GLU A 7 12.52 35.47 -2.57
CA GLU A 7 11.24 35.79 -3.20
C GLU A 7 10.51 34.54 -3.71
N LEU A 8 11.25 33.61 -4.34
CA LEU A 8 10.67 32.33 -4.77
C LEU A 8 10.11 31.52 -3.60
N LEU A 9 10.85 31.42 -2.50
CA LEU A 9 10.41 30.70 -1.30
C LEU A 9 9.13 31.30 -0.69
N ARG A 10 8.94 32.63 -0.79
CA ARG A 10 7.71 33.32 -0.32
C ARG A 10 6.49 33.03 -1.20
N LYS A 11 6.70 32.66 -2.46
CA LYS A 11 5.63 32.30 -3.41
C LYS A 11 5.16 30.86 -3.27
N ILE A 12 5.84 30.03 -2.46
CA ILE A 12 5.40 28.65 -2.19
C ILE A 12 4.12 28.73 -1.36
N PRO A 13 3.04 28.05 -1.78
CA PRO A 13 1.77 28.06 -1.05
C PRO A 13 1.94 27.38 0.32
N LYS A 14 1.11 27.79 1.28
CA LYS A 14 1.06 27.13 2.59
C LYS A 14 0.41 25.75 2.44
N ILE A 15 0.87 24.80 3.26
CA ILE A 15 0.35 23.41 3.25
C ILE A 15 -1.17 23.40 3.45
N ASP A 16 -1.67 24.19 4.40
CA ASP A 16 -3.12 24.26 4.69
C ASP A 16 -3.95 24.81 3.52
N GLU A 17 -3.38 25.74 2.75
CA GLU A 17 -4.02 26.27 1.54
C GLU A 17 -4.08 25.21 0.43
N VAL A 18 -3.01 24.44 0.27
CA VAL A 18 -2.95 23.32 -0.70
C VAL A 18 -3.94 22.21 -0.33
N LEU A 19 -4.06 21.90 0.96
CA LEU A 19 -4.98 20.88 1.46
C LEU A 19 -6.46 21.22 1.27
N GLN A 20 -6.80 22.49 1.02
CA GLN A 20 -8.18 22.95 0.73
C GLN A 20 -8.54 22.82 -0.76
N ASP A 21 -7.63 22.38 -1.62
CA ASP A 21 -7.91 22.23 -3.04
C ASP A 21 -8.90 21.08 -3.30
N GLU A 22 -9.97 21.37 -4.06
CA GLU A 22 -11.07 20.43 -4.34
C GLU A 22 -10.58 19.12 -4.97
N ARG A 23 -9.49 19.14 -5.72
CA ARG A 23 -8.90 17.96 -6.35
C ARG A 23 -8.41 16.93 -5.33
N LEU A 24 -8.08 17.35 -4.11
CA LEU A 24 -7.67 16.44 -3.03
C LEU A 24 -8.87 15.78 -2.35
N PHE A 25 -10.08 16.35 -2.45
CA PHE A 25 -11.28 15.73 -1.87
C PHE A 25 -11.60 14.36 -2.48
N PHE A 26 -11.32 14.16 -3.77
CA PHE A 26 -11.50 12.85 -4.42
C PHE A 26 -10.65 11.73 -3.80
N PHE A 27 -9.57 12.09 -3.13
CA PHE A 27 -8.71 11.11 -2.46
C PHE A 27 -9.14 10.79 -1.04
N THR A 28 -9.94 11.65 -0.40
CA THR A 28 -10.30 11.50 1.03
C THR A 28 -11.11 10.25 1.33
N GLU A 29 -11.94 9.79 0.39
CA GLU A 29 -12.76 8.58 0.54
C GLU A 29 -11.94 7.28 0.45
N SER A 30 -10.83 7.31 -0.29
CA SER A 30 -10.05 6.11 -0.65
C SER A 30 -8.61 6.13 -0.13
N THR A 31 -8.23 7.17 0.61
CA THR A 31 -6.84 7.38 1.07
C THR A 31 -6.86 7.98 2.48
N PRO A 32 -6.13 7.40 3.44
CA PRO A 32 -6.02 7.98 4.77
C PRO A 32 -5.49 9.41 4.70
N ARG A 33 -6.10 10.31 5.47
CA ARG A 33 -5.73 11.75 5.49
C ARG A 33 -4.23 11.97 5.74
N ALA A 34 -3.62 11.15 6.58
CA ALA A 34 -2.18 11.22 6.85
C ALA A 34 -1.35 11.08 5.57
N VAL A 35 -1.70 10.14 4.68
CA VAL A 35 -1.00 9.93 3.40
C VAL A 35 -1.11 11.16 2.49
N ILE A 36 -2.28 11.81 2.47
CA ILE A 36 -2.51 13.04 1.69
C ILE A 36 -1.64 14.16 2.23
N VAL A 37 -1.69 14.40 3.55
CA VAL A 37 -0.92 15.46 4.22
C VAL A 37 0.59 15.25 4.02
N ASP A 38 1.08 14.02 4.20
CA ASP A 38 2.50 13.70 4.03
C ASP A 38 2.94 13.88 2.57
N SER A 39 2.07 13.53 1.61
CA SER A 39 2.38 13.74 0.19
C SER A 39 2.49 15.22 -0.18
N VAL A 40 1.59 16.07 0.37
CA VAL A 40 1.67 17.53 0.20
C VAL A 40 2.95 18.08 0.82
N ARG A 41 3.28 17.67 2.06
CA ARG A 41 4.51 18.10 2.74
C ARG A 41 5.76 17.73 1.96
N GLU A 42 5.87 16.49 1.52
CA GLU A 42 7.01 16.02 0.75
C GLU A 42 7.23 16.83 -0.52
N VAL A 43 6.17 17.09 -1.30
CA VAL A 43 6.27 17.88 -2.53
C VAL A 43 6.67 19.33 -2.23
N ILE A 44 6.10 19.95 -1.20
CA ILE A 44 6.45 21.32 -0.79
C ILE A 44 7.90 21.39 -0.30
N ASP A 45 8.36 20.42 0.47
CA ASP A 45 9.72 20.39 1.00
C ASP A 45 10.76 20.09 -0.10
N GLU A 46 10.44 19.20 -1.05
CA GLU A 46 11.26 19.00 -2.26
C GLU A 46 11.34 20.28 -3.08
N LEU A 47 10.23 20.98 -3.31
CA LEU A 47 10.21 22.25 -4.00
C LEU A 47 11.10 23.30 -3.32
N ARG A 48 11.02 23.40 -1.98
CA ARG A 48 11.89 24.30 -1.19
C ARG A 48 13.36 23.95 -1.36
N LYS A 49 13.68 22.68 -1.25
CA LYS A 49 15.05 22.17 -1.40
C LYS A 49 15.60 22.48 -2.77
N ASP A 50 14.81 22.23 -3.82
CA ASP A 50 15.22 22.48 -5.21
C ASP A 50 15.47 23.95 -5.50
N ILE A 51 14.67 24.86 -4.92
CA ILE A 51 14.90 26.31 -5.01
C ILE A 51 16.18 26.72 -4.26
N LEU A 52 16.39 26.19 -3.03
CA LEU A 52 17.57 26.49 -2.23
C LEU A 52 18.86 26.02 -2.91
N GLU A 53 18.83 24.84 -3.51
CA GLU A 53 19.98 24.26 -4.21
C GLU A 53 20.14 24.81 -5.65
N GLY A 54 19.20 25.65 -6.10
CA GLY A 54 19.26 26.26 -7.44
C GLY A 54 18.90 25.31 -8.59
N ARG A 55 18.29 24.17 -8.28
CA ARG A 55 17.78 23.24 -9.30
C ARG A 55 16.46 23.72 -9.93
N ARG A 56 15.73 24.57 -9.22
CA ARG A 56 14.47 25.18 -9.70
C ARG A 56 14.56 26.69 -9.63
N SER A 57 14.21 27.36 -10.74
CA SER A 57 14.19 28.82 -10.87
C SER A 57 12.78 29.42 -10.80
N GLN A 58 11.75 28.59 -10.65
CA GLN A 58 10.34 28.98 -10.59
C GLN A 58 9.57 28.04 -9.66
N VAL A 59 8.55 28.56 -8.98
CA VAL A 59 7.65 27.75 -8.13
C VAL A 59 6.73 26.86 -8.98
N GLY A 60 6.48 27.27 -10.24
CA GLY A 60 5.49 26.65 -11.10
C GLY A 60 4.07 27.18 -10.87
N THR A 61 3.12 26.67 -11.63
CA THR A 61 1.71 27.01 -11.45
C THR A 61 1.06 26.12 -10.40
N LYS A 62 -0.13 26.54 -9.91
CA LYS A 62 -0.94 25.70 -9.01
C LYS A 62 -1.26 24.34 -9.63
N GLU A 63 -1.49 24.31 -10.94
CA GLU A 63 -1.76 23.08 -11.70
C GLU A 63 -0.58 22.10 -11.70
N THR A 64 0.64 22.61 -11.94
CA THR A 64 1.84 21.79 -11.93
C THR A 64 2.10 21.20 -10.55
N LEU A 65 1.96 22.02 -9.50
CA LEU A 65 2.11 21.58 -8.11
C LEU A 65 1.09 20.50 -7.74
N MET A 66 -0.17 20.69 -8.11
CA MET A 66 -1.22 19.70 -7.85
C MET A 66 -0.97 18.40 -8.63
N THR A 67 -0.46 18.47 -9.84
CA THR A 67 -0.09 17.27 -10.62
C THR A 67 1.01 16.47 -9.92
N GLU A 68 2.02 17.14 -9.38
CA GLU A 68 3.10 16.51 -8.60
C GLU A 68 2.55 15.85 -7.31
N ILE A 69 1.65 16.53 -6.60
CA ILE A 69 1.01 16.01 -5.38
C ILE A 69 0.14 14.78 -5.68
N VAL A 70 -0.73 14.86 -6.70
CA VAL A 70 -1.59 13.74 -7.11
C VAL A 70 -0.76 12.54 -7.55
N ALA A 71 0.31 12.76 -8.29
CA ALA A 71 1.24 11.70 -8.67
C ALA A 71 1.89 11.03 -7.44
N ARG A 72 2.27 11.82 -6.41
CA ARG A 72 2.83 11.32 -5.15
C ARG A 72 1.81 10.48 -4.36
N ILE A 73 0.58 10.98 -4.20
CA ILE A 73 -0.51 10.25 -3.55
C ILE A 73 -0.78 8.93 -4.27
N THR A 74 -0.91 8.98 -5.60
CA THR A 74 -1.16 7.80 -6.44
C THR A 74 -0.01 6.80 -6.36
N GLY A 75 1.22 7.29 -6.31
CA GLY A 75 2.42 6.46 -6.13
C GLY A 75 2.40 5.70 -4.81
N LYS A 76 2.04 6.37 -3.70
CA LYS A 76 1.94 5.77 -2.36
C LYS A 76 0.78 4.75 -2.23
N LYS A 77 -0.26 4.89 -3.05
CA LYS A 77 -1.37 3.91 -3.10
C LYS A 77 -1.01 2.62 -3.84
N LYS A 78 0.03 2.61 -4.65
CA LYS A 78 0.44 1.41 -5.36
C LYS A 78 0.93 0.36 -4.36
N LYS A 79 0.36 -0.83 -4.45
CA LYS A 79 0.81 -1.97 -3.64
C LYS A 79 2.27 -2.28 -3.99
N SER A 80 3.13 -2.44 -2.99
CA SER A 80 4.53 -2.87 -3.17
C SER A 80 4.59 -4.31 -3.71
N LEU A 81 3.75 -5.21 -3.16
CA LEU A 81 3.57 -6.55 -3.69
C LEU A 81 2.64 -6.51 -4.91
N ARG A 82 3.14 -7.00 -6.04
CA ARG A 82 2.41 -7.05 -7.30
C ARG A 82 2.69 -8.35 -8.03
N ARG A 83 1.76 -8.76 -8.87
CA ARG A 83 1.93 -9.90 -9.75
C ARG A 83 3.10 -9.67 -10.71
N VAL A 84 3.92 -10.68 -10.85
CA VAL A 84 5.04 -10.74 -11.81
C VAL A 84 4.96 -12.02 -12.62
N ILE A 85 5.59 -12.05 -13.79
CA ILE A 85 5.73 -13.25 -14.60
C ILE A 85 7.05 -13.90 -14.23
N ASN A 86 7.02 -15.17 -13.80
CA ASN A 86 8.23 -15.94 -13.56
C ASN A 86 8.72 -16.57 -14.88
N ALA A 87 9.75 -15.99 -15.46
CA ALA A 87 10.41 -16.45 -16.67
C ALA A 87 11.82 -17.05 -16.40
N THR A 88 12.08 -17.45 -15.15
CA THR A 88 13.42 -17.92 -14.74
C THR A 88 13.67 -19.40 -15.05
N GLY A 89 12.61 -20.16 -15.36
CA GLY A 89 12.70 -21.64 -15.48
C GLY A 89 12.69 -22.39 -14.14
N VAL A 90 12.69 -21.67 -13.01
CA VAL A 90 12.64 -22.27 -11.64
C VAL A 90 11.23 -22.13 -11.08
N VAL A 91 10.50 -23.24 -10.97
CA VAL A 91 9.09 -23.26 -10.53
C VAL A 91 8.98 -22.79 -9.06
N LEU A 92 9.81 -23.32 -8.17
CA LEU A 92 9.85 -22.93 -6.74
C LEU A 92 10.88 -21.83 -6.52
N HIS A 93 10.59 -20.63 -6.98
CA HIS A 93 11.52 -19.51 -6.85
C HIS A 93 11.29 -18.74 -5.55
N THR A 94 12.22 -18.83 -4.60
CA THR A 94 12.11 -18.26 -3.24
C THR A 94 11.82 -16.76 -3.25
N ASN A 95 12.48 -15.98 -4.11
CA ASN A 95 12.30 -14.53 -4.20
C ASN A 95 11.00 -14.12 -4.90
N LEU A 96 10.32 -15.04 -5.56
CA LEU A 96 9.05 -14.81 -6.27
C LEU A 96 7.85 -15.43 -5.56
N GLY A 97 7.97 -15.75 -4.27
CA GLY A 97 6.88 -16.26 -3.45
C GLY A 97 6.72 -17.79 -3.50
N ARG A 98 7.70 -18.52 -4.04
CA ARG A 98 7.70 -19.98 -4.19
C ARG A 98 6.64 -20.47 -5.17
N ALA A 99 5.79 -21.45 -4.78
CA ALA A 99 4.74 -21.98 -5.63
C ALA A 99 3.44 -21.19 -5.51
N ASN A 100 2.71 -21.08 -6.61
CA ASN A 100 1.36 -20.55 -6.59
C ASN A 100 0.39 -21.56 -5.96
N LEU A 101 -0.60 -21.05 -5.27
CA LEU A 101 -1.75 -21.84 -4.81
C LEU A 101 -2.73 -22.06 -5.98
N SER A 102 -3.51 -23.15 -5.91
CA SER A 102 -4.62 -23.33 -6.83
C SER A 102 -5.70 -22.29 -6.60
N ASP A 103 -6.50 -21.98 -7.64
CA ASP A 103 -7.61 -21.01 -7.52
C ASP A 103 -8.57 -21.41 -6.40
N LYS A 104 -8.91 -22.70 -6.29
CA LYS A 104 -9.77 -23.22 -5.23
C LYS A 104 -9.19 -22.99 -3.82
N ALA A 105 -7.87 -23.12 -3.65
CA ALA A 105 -7.21 -22.84 -2.38
C ALA A 105 -7.24 -21.33 -2.07
N CYS A 106 -7.03 -20.49 -3.07
CA CYS A 106 -7.14 -19.02 -2.93
C CYS A 106 -8.57 -18.59 -2.55
N GLU A 107 -9.60 -19.15 -3.19
CA GLU A 107 -11.01 -18.89 -2.86
C GLU A 107 -11.31 -19.28 -1.41
N SER A 108 -10.88 -20.47 -0.98
CA SER A 108 -11.07 -20.93 0.40
C SER A 108 -10.37 -20.04 1.42
N ILE A 109 -9.14 -19.59 1.14
CA ILE A 109 -8.42 -18.64 1.99
C ILE A 109 -9.17 -17.30 2.08
N MET A 110 -9.67 -16.80 0.95
CA MET A 110 -10.41 -15.53 0.92
C MET A 110 -11.73 -15.62 1.70
N ASP A 111 -12.44 -16.73 1.64
CA ASP A 111 -13.67 -16.96 2.41
C ASP A 111 -13.37 -16.92 3.91
N VAL A 112 -12.38 -17.70 4.35
CA VAL A 112 -11.96 -17.75 5.77
C VAL A 112 -11.44 -16.38 6.25
N ALA A 113 -10.67 -15.65 5.42
CA ALA A 113 -10.09 -14.37 5.80
C ALA A 113 -11.12 -13.23 5.93
N ARG A 114 -12.26 -13.36 5.27
CA ARG A 114 -13.34 -12.34 5.30
C ARG A 114 -14.34 -12.55 6.42
N ASN A 115 -14.33 -13.71 7.06
CA ASN A 115 -15.35 -14.13 7.99
C ASN A 115 -14.78 -14.59 9.34
N TYR A 116 -15.61 -14.63 10.36
CA TYR A 116 -15.27 -15.40 11.57
C TYR A 116 -15.28 -16.89 11.24
N THR A 117 -14.38 -17.63 11.86
CA THR A 117 -14.21 -19.06 11.61
C THR A 117 -14.17 -19.86 12.89
N ASN A 118 -14.39 -21.13 12.78
CA ASN A 118 -14.31 -22.09 13.87
C ASN A 118 -12.89 -22.62 14.12
N LEU A 119 -11.84 -21.82 13.88
CA LEU A 119 -10.44 -22.23 13.95
C LEU A 119 -10.08 -22.98 15.24
N GLU A 120 -10.59 -22.51 16.38
CA GLU A 120 -10.42 -23.15 17.70
C GLU A 120 -11.78 -23.34 18.41
N TYR A 121 -12.85 -23.61 17.67
CA TYR A 121 -14.17 -23.77 18.22
C TYR A 121 -14.90 -24.97 17.61
N ASP A 122 -15.32 -25.91 18.47
CA ASP A 122 -16.18 -27.01 18.06
C ASP A 122 -17.65 -26.56 18.07
N VAL A 123 -18.17 -26.30 16.87
CA VAL A 123 -19.54 -25.82 16.67
C VAL A 123 -20.61 -26.82 17.17
N LYS A 124 -20.32 -28.13 17.11
CA LYS A 124 -21.25 -29.19 17.55
C LYS A 124 -21.34 -29.26 19.05
N ARG A 125 -20.20 -29.12 19.74
CA ARG A 125 -20.13 -29.19 21.20
C ARG A 125 -20.39 -27.85 21.87
N GLY A 126 -20.29 -26.72 21.10
CA GLY A 126 -20.44 -25.39 21.67
C GLY A 126 -19.29 -25.02 22.62
N SER A 127 -18.09 -25.56 22.41
CA SER A 127 -16.93 -25.37 23.28
C SER A 127 -15.64 -25.17 22.50
N ARG A 128 -14.56 -24.80 23.20
CA ARG A 128 -13.23 -24.65 22.59
C ARG A 128 -12.78 -25.99 22.01
N GLY A 129 -12.33 -25.95 20.74
CA GLY A 129 -11.70 -27.04 20.00
C GLY A 129 -10.21 -26.84 19.78
N SER A 130 -9.58 -27.71 18.99
CA SER A 130 -8.19 -27.62 18.58
C SER A 130 -8.08 -27.28 17.09
N ARG A 131 -7.16 -26.37 16.74
CA ARG A 131 -6.87 -26.06 15.34
C ARG A 131 -6.29 -27.26 14.58
N HIS A 132 -5.70 -28.22 15.28
CA HIS A 132 -5.14 -29.44 14.70
C HIS A 132 -6.25 -30.34 14.13
N ASP A 133 -7.44 -30.35 14.74
CA ASP A 133 -8.56 -31.18 14.32
C ASP A 133 -8.98 -30.95 12.86
N HIS A 134 -8.73 -29.75 12.33
CA HIS A 134 -9.06 -29.41 10.94
C HIS A 134 -8.14 -30.08 9.90
N VAL A 135 -6.91 -30.42 10.25
CA VAL A 135 -5.89 -30.89 9.30
C VAL A 135 -5.37 -32.29 9.58
N GLU A 136 -5.45 -32.76 10.82
CA GLU A 136 -4.88 -34.03 11.29
C GLU A 136 -5.31 -35.21 10.41
N LYS A 137 -6.60 -35.44 10.23
CA LYS A 137 -7.14 -36.54 9.42
C LYS A 137 -6.69 -36.48 7.96
N ILE A 138 -6.52 -35.30 7.41
CA ILE A 138 -6.07 -35.11 6.02
C ILE A 138 -4.58 -35.42 5.95
N LEU A 139 -3.79 -34.91 6.88
CA LEU A 139 -2.35 -35.12 6.92
C LEU A 139 -2.02 -36.59 7.13
N THR A 140 -2.63 -37.29 8.10
CA THR A 140 -2.43 -38.70 8.33
C THR A 140 -2.80 -39.55 7.11
N LYS A 141 -3.88 -39.20 6.41
CA LYS A 141 -4.29 -39.90 5.18
C LYS A 141 -3.29 -39.75 4.03
N ILE A 142 -2.71 -38.52 3.89
CA ILE A 142 -1.79 -38.19 2.77
C ILE A 142 -0.40 -38.74 3.04
N THR A 143 0.07 -38.66 4.27
CA THR A 143 1.46 -39.00 4.65
C THR A 143 1.61 -40.45 5.09
N GLY A 144 0.53 -41.11 5.53
CA GLY A 144 0.58 -42.41 6.17
C GLY A 144 1.16 -42.37 7.60
N ALA A 145 1.34 -41.18 8.17
CA ALA A 145 1.80 -41.03 9.56
C ALA A 145 0.71 -41.48 10.54
N GLU A 146 1.15 -41.91 11.69
CA GLU A 146 0.27 -42.10 12.86
C GLU A 146 -0.20 -40.77 13.37
N ALA A 147 -1.07 -40.43 14.07
CA ALA A 147 -1.54 -39.11 14.48
C ALA A 147 -0.41 -38.22 15.05
#